data_9afe6856b8c8cde049062a703a97de81
#
_entry.id   9afe6856b8c8cde049062a703a97de81
#
_cell.length_a   1.000
_cell.length_b   1.000
_cell.length_c   1.000
_cell.angle_alpha   90.00
_cell.angle_beta   90.00
_cell.angle_gamma   90.00
#
_symmetry.space_group_name_H-M   'P 1'
#
loop_
_entity.id
_entity.type
_entity.pdbx_description
1 polymer ?
#
loop_
_entity_poly.entity_id
_entity_poly.type
_entity_poly.pdbx_seq_one_letter_code
_entity_poly.pdbx_strand_id
1 'polypeptide(L)'
;ACRSLTNSITLISLNEVNVQLDVTGAINNTFCNGENVVFTVPTPAGTNYEFTLNGQPLQDGPSFTTSSTNITNNSVVSVIVTLANGCTASTSVTLIENIIDSPGTITGTQSICFNGQPTQLSNATTASATNASATISYQWQSSPNANFSADVTTIVGATNQDFTPGILSETTYFRRLALSELNLKTCTSTTDIVEVQVKDGPGGTLLVNTQNVNSITLCHGEAVNLSVTGIADAANKSFEYRRG
;
A
#
# COMPACT_ATOMS: atom_id res chain seq x y z
N ALA A 1 -30.00 79.78 -24.62
CA ALA A 1 -29.40 78.66 -25.30
C ALA A 1 -29.16 77.52 -24.24
N CYS A 2 -29.95 76.45 -24.34
CA CYS A 2 -29.74 75.25 -23.49
C CYS A 2 -28.55 74.47 -24.08
N ARG A 3 -27.49 74.30 -23.32
CA ARG A 3 -26.40 73.36 -23.63
C ARG A 3 -26.78 71.96 -23.15
N SER A 4 -26.92 71.05 -24.09
CA SER A 4 -26.98 69.61 -23.79
C SER A 4 -25.58 69.14 -23.35
N LEU A 5 -25.44 68.64 -22.14
CA LEU A 5 -24.25 67.93 -21.70
C LEU A 5 -24.41 66.50 -22.17
N THR A 6 -23.68 66.13 -23.21
CA THR A 6 -23.54 64.73 -23.62
C THR A 6 -22.48 64.06 -22.71
N ASN A 7 -22.96 63.34 -21.69
CA ASN A 7 -22.07 62.43 -21.01
C ASN A 7 -21.94 61.16 -21.81
N SER A 8 -20.74 60.89 -22.30
CA SER A 8 -20.43 59.62 -22.93
C SER A 8 -19.89 58.64 -21.86
N ILE A 9 -20.50 57.48 -21.74
CA ILE A 9 -20.01 56.38 -20.91
C ILE A 9 -19.31 55.41 -21.88
N THR A 10 -18.03 55.18 -21.68
CA THR A 10 -17.31 54.13 -22.38
C THR A 10 -17.49 52.83 -21.60
N LEU A 11 -18.19 51.87 -22.15
CA LEU A 11 -18.26 50.51 -21.62
C LEU A 11 -17.01 49.76 -22.11
N ILE A 12 -16.17 49.36 -21.16
CA ILE A 12 -15.03 48.49 -21.45
C ILE A 12 -15.47 47.07 -21.08
N SER A 13 -15.62 46.21 -22.08
CA SER A 13 -15.74 44.78 -21.85
C SER A 13 -14.37 44.23 -21.48
N LEU A 14 -14.24 43.67 -20.28
CA LEU A 14 -13.05 42.94 -19.89
C LEU A 14 -13.10 41.56 -20.57
N ASN A 15 -11.96 41.09 -21.06
CA ASN A 15 -11.82 39.72 -21.54
C ASN A 15 -12.17 38.75 -20.37
N GLU A 16 -12.73 37.61 -20.72
CA GLU A 16 -13.00 36.55 -19.76
C GLU A 16 -11.74 36.21 -18.99
N VAL A 17 -11.80 36.23 -17.65
CA VAL A 17 -10.66 35.89 -16.79
C VAL A 17 -10.71 34.42 -16.53
N ASN A 18 -9.71 33.71 -17.04
CA ASN A 18 -9.57 32.27 -16.77
C ASN A 18 -8.87 32.07 -15.43
N VAL A 19 -9.53 31.36 -14.52
CA VAL A 19 -8.98 30.95 -13.20
C VAL A 19 -8.35 29.58 -13.35
N GLN A 20 -7.05 29.50 -13.12
CA GLN A 20 -6.36 28.22 -13.01
C GLN A 20 -6.49 27.69 -11.57
N LEU A 21 -6.88 26.44 -11.44
CA LEU A 21 -6.97 25.73 -10.16
C LEU A 21 -6.08 24.49 -10.22
N ASP A 22 -4.95 24.55 -9.54
CA ASP A 22 -4.02 23.43 -9.44
C ASP A 22 -4.42 22.54 -8.27
N VAL A 23 -4.36 21.21 -8.48
CA VAL A 23 -4.72 20.19 -7.50
C VAL A 23 -3.50 19.32 -7.24
N THR A 24 -3.01 19.32 -6.00
CA THR A 24 -1.89 18.50 -5.56
C THR A 24 -2.38 17.43 -4.57
N GLY A 25 -1.82 16.22 -4.62
CA GLY A 25 -2.30 15.05 -3.87
C GLY A 25 -3.25 14.17 -4.68
N ALA A 26 -3.80 14.69 -5.79
CA ALA A 26 -4.56 13.92 -6.76
C ALA A 26 -3.82 13.85 -8.10
N ILE A 27 -4.07 12.80 -8.86
CA ILE A 27 -3.62 12.62 -10.25
C ILE A 27 -4.85 12.54 -11.13
N ASN A 28 -4.94 13.39 -12.16
CA ASN A 28 -6.13 13.50 -13.01
C ASN A 28 -7.42 13.58 -12.17
N ASN A 29 -7.41 14.44 -11.15
CA ASN A 29 -8.48 14.65 -10.19
C ASN A 29 -8.87 13.41 -9.38
N THR A 30 -8.03 12.37 -9.38
CA THR A 30 -8.26 11.12 -8.65
C THR A 30 -7.30 11.04 -7.45
N PHE A 31 -7.82 10.67 -6.29
CA PHE A 31 -7.09 10.57 -5.02
C PHE A 31 -7.43 9.28 -4.30
N CYS A 32 -6.59 8.89 -3.32
CA CYS A 32 -6.86 7.74 -2.45
C CYS A 32 -7.54 8.19 -1.17
N ASN A 33 -8.36 7.31 -0.60
CA ASN A 33 -9.07 7.58 0.67
C ASN A 33 -8.11 8.08 1.75
N GLY A 34 -8.49 9.18 2.43
CA GLY A 34 -7.72 9.78 3.52
C GLY A 34 -6.51 10.62 3.09
N GLU A 35 -6.23 10.75 1.80
CA GLU A 35 -5.18 11.65 1.33
C GLU A 35 -5.59 13.13 1.53
N ASN A 36 -4.60 13.95 1.87
CA ASN A 36 -4.78 15.40 1.89
C ASN A 36 -4.61 15.95 0.47
N VAL A 37 -5.65 16.58 -0.06
CA VAL A 37 -5.63 17.23 -1.38
C VAL A 37 -5.51 18.72 -1.19
N VAL A 38 -4.55 19.34 -1.87
CA VAL A 38 -4.26 20.77 -1.80
C VAL A 38 -4.70 21.45 -3.10
N PHE A 39 -5.39 22.56 -2.95
CA PHE A 39 -5.92 23.38 -4.04
C PHE A 39 -5.20 24.72 -4.06
N THR A 40 -4.69 25.12 -5.20
CA THR A 40 -3.94 26.38 -5.37
C THR A 40 -4.40 27.12 -6.60
N VAL A 41 -4.58 28.43 -6.47
CA VAL A 41 -4.89 29.34 -7.59
C VAL A 41 -3.65 30.14 -7.93
N PRO A 42 -2.79 29.69 -8.87
CA PRO A 42 -1.59 30.43 -9.27
C PRO A 42 -1.93 31.68 -10.08
N THR A 43 -3.03 31.66 -10.82
CA THR A 43 -3.48 32.76 -11.67
C THR A 43 -5.01 32.79 -11.79
N PRO A 44 -5.63 33.98 -11.85
CA PRO A 44 -5.04 35.30 -11.64
C PRO A 44 -4.78 35.58 -10.17
N ALA A 45 -3.89 36.53 -9.87
CA ALA A 45 -3.73 37.03 -8.51
C ALA A 45 -4.99 37.80 -8.12
N GLY A 46 -5.60 37.37 -7.01
CA GLY A 46 -6.80 37.98 -6.42
C GLY A 46 -6.49 38.73 -5.14
N THR A 47 -7.45 39.50 -4.67
CA THR A 47 -7.44 40.13 -3.35
C THR A 47 -8.19 39.29 -2.31
N ASN A 48 -9.08 38.40 -2.77
CA ASN A 48 -9.80 37.43 -1.95
C ASN A 48 -10.04 36.13 -2.74
N TYR A 49 -10.07 35.01 -2.01
CA TYR A 49 -10.32 33.66 -2.54
C TYR A 49 -11.33 32.95 -1.65
N GLU A 50 -12.49 32.64 -2.21
CA GLU A 50 -13.56 31.90 -1.52
C GLU A 50 -13.59 30.48 -2.02
N PHE A 51 -13.00 29.57 -1.27
CA PHE A 51 -13.05 28.13 -1.59
C PHE A 51 -14.27 27.47 -0.93
N THR A 52 -14.94 26.62 -1.69
CA THR A 52 -16.05 25.81 -1.18
C THR A 52 -15.82 24.33 -1.52
N LEU A 53 -16.30 23.45 -0.62
CA LEU A 53 -16.39 22.01 -0.85
C LEU A 53 -17.88 21.63 -0.86
N ASN A 54 -18.36 21.13 -1.98
CA ASN A 54 -19.77 20.80 -2.20
C ASN A 54 -20.72 21.97 -1.83
N GLY A 55 -20.29 23.21 -2.15
CA GLY A 55 -21.02 24.44 -1.85
C GLY A 55 -20.94 24.91 -0.39
N GLN A 56 -20.26 24.19 0.49
CA GLN A 56 -20.00 24.64 1.85
C GLN A 56 -18.67 25.37 1.95
N PRO A 57 -18.58 26.45 2.73
CA PRO A 57 -17.34 27.20 2.88
C PRO A 57 -16.21 26.30 3.39
N LEU A 58 -15.07 26.31 2.66
CA LEU A 58 -13.84 25.64 3.06
C LEU A 58 -12.82 26.66 3.55
N GLN A 59 -12.73 27.79 2.86
CA GLN A 59 -11.86 28.91 3.18
C GLN A 59 -12.39 30.18 2.53
N ASP A 60 -12.22 31.33 3.21
CA ASP A 60 -12.46 32.66 2.71
C ASP A 60 -11.33 33.58 3.20
N GLY A 61 -10.77 34.42 2.31
CA GLY A 61 -9.71 35.35 2.63
C GLY A 61 -8.65 35.48 1.53
N PRO A 62 -7.53 36.15 1.83
CA PRO A 62 -6.50 36.44 0.83
C PRO A 62 -5.59 35.27 0.49
N SER A 63 -5.73 34.13 1.15
CA SER A 63 -4.92 32.94 0.85
C SER A 63 -5.39 32.25 -0.42
N PHE A 64 -4.49 32.10 -1.36
CA PHE A 64 -4.72 31.45 -2.65
C PHE A 64 -4.57 29.91 -2.59
N THR A 65 -4.38 29.34 -1.43
CA THR A 65 -4.20 27.90 -1.21
C THR A 65 -5.06 27.42 -0.05
N THR A 66 -5.73 26.29 -0.23
CA THR A 66 -6.45 25.57 0.83
C THR A 66 -6.22 24.07 0.68
N SER A 67 -6.60 23.27 1.69
CA SER A 67 -6.50 21.81 1.65
C SER A 67 -7.63 21.15 2.44
N SER A 68 -7.92 19.90 2.12
CA SER A 68 -8.91 19.10 2.84
C SER A 68 -8.57 17.61 2.78
N THR A 69 -8.86 16.92 3.89
CA THR A 69 -8.91 15.46 3.98
C THR A 69 -10.35 14.92 3.99
N ASN A 70 -11.36 15.83 4.01
CA ASN A 70 -12.78 15.47 4.06
C ASN A 70 -13.40 15.35 2.66
N ILE A 71 -12.58 15.02 1.67
CA ILE A 71 -13.01 14.86 0.29
C ILE A 71 -13.49 13.44 0.11
N THR A 72 -14.60 13.27 -0.58
CA THR A 72 -15.18 11.99 -0.95
C THR A 72 -15.39 11.92 -2.45
N ASN A 73 -15.78 10.76 -2.95
CA ASN A 73 -16.05 10.58 -4.36
C ASN A 73 -17.12 11.58 -4.88
N ASN A 74 -16.85 12.17 -6.06
CA ASN A 74 -17.65 13.22 -6.69
C ASN A 74 -17.73 14.54 -5.92
N SER A 75 -16.84 14.77 -4.95
CA SER A 75 -16.73 16.09 -4.31
C SER A 75 -16.36 17.15 -5.34
N VAL A 76 -17.04 18.29 -5.27
CA VAL A 76 -16.76 19.46 -6.09
C VAL A 76 -16.10 20.54 -5.24
N VAL A 77 -14.86 20.90 -5.62
CA VAL A 77 -14.18 22.06 -5.04
C VAL A 77 -14.30 23.21 -6.02
N SER A 78 -14.83 24.33 -5.55
CA SER A 78 -14.98 25.55 -6.32
C SER A 78 -14.21 26.67 -5.68
N VAL A 79 -13.73 27.62 -6.48
CA VAL A 79 -13.11 28.85 -5.99
C VAL A 79 -13.68 30.04 -6.75
N ILE A 80 -13.99 31.11 -6.00
CA ILE A 80 -14.30 32.44 -6.51
C ILE A 80 -13.11 33.34 -6.17
N VAL A 81 -12.54 33.97 -7.17
CA VAL A 81 -11.42 34.90 -7.03
C VAL A 81 -11.94 36.32 -7.23
N THR A 82 -11.71 37.18 -6.24
CA THR A 82 -12.00 38.62 -6.36
C THR A 82 -10.72 39.35 -6.78
N LEU A 83 -10.77 40.02 -7.90
CA LEU A 83 -9.65 40.77 -8.48
C LEU A 83 -9.54 42.17 -7.87
N ALA A 84 -8.40 42.84 -8.07
CA ALA A 84 -8.13 44.17 -7.52
C ALA A 84 -9.11 45.27 -8.03
N ASN A 85 -9.74 45.06 -9.19
CA ASN A 85 -10.77 45.94 -9.75
C ASN A 85 -12.19 45.64 -9.24
N GLY A 86 -12.35 44.67 -8.29
CA GLY A 86 -13.63 44.25 -7.77
C GLY A 86 -14.40 43.24 -8.62
N CYS A 87 -13.90 42.87 -9.79
CA CYS A 87 -14.52 41.82 -10.60
C CYS A 87 -14.22 40.44 -9.98
N THR A 88 -15.12 39.49 -10.20
CA THR A 88 -14.95 38.10 -9.76
C THR A 88 -14.84 37.16 -10.94
N ALA A 89 -14.06 36.09 -10.76
CA ALA A 89 -13.97 34.96 -11.67
C ALA A 89 -13.97 33.67 -10.88
N SER A 90 -14.44 32.57 -11.45
CA SER A 90 -14.56 31.30 -10.73
C SER A 90 -14.17 30.10 -11.60
N THR A 91 -13.80 29.04 -10.94
CA THR A 91 -13.59 27.72 -11.53
C THR A 91 -13.94 26.63 -10.53
N SER A 92 -14.06 25.41 -10.99
CA SER A 92 -14.31 24.26 -10.15
C SER A 92 -13.65 23.00 -10.69
N VAL A 93 -13.41 22.04 -9.81
CA VAL A 93 -12.94 20.71 -10.12
C VAL A 93 -13.80 19.67 -9.42
N THR A 94 -14.12 18.58 -10.11
CA THR A 94 -14.77 17.41 -9.49
C THR A 94 -13.70 16.36 -9.25
N LEU A 95 -13.67 15.82 -8.03
CA LEU A 95 -12.71 14.83 -7.59
C LEU A 95 -13.31 13.43 -7.60
N ILE A 96 -12.48 12.46 -7.92
CA ILE A 96 -12.83 11.05 -7.98
C ILE A 96 -12.01 10.31 -6.94
N GLU A 97 -12.67 9.56 -6.08
CA GLU A 97 -11.99 8.73 -5.09
C GLU A 97 -11.75 7.32 -5.67
N ASN A 98 -10.50 6.87 -5.63
CA ASN A 98 -10.12 5.50 -5.96
C ASN A 98 -10.16 4.65 -4.69
N ILE A 99 -11.27 3.95 -4.47
CA ILE A 99 -11.53 3.18 -3.26
C ILE A 99 -11.29 1.70 -3.53
N ILE A 100 -10.48 1.05 -2.68
CA ILE A 100 -10.40 -0.40 -2.57
C ILE A 100 -11.40 -0.82 -1.50
N ASP A 101 -12.51 -1.45 -1.89
CA ASP A 101 -13.54 -1.93 -0.96
C ASP A 101 -13.03 -3.07 -0.11
N SER A 102 -12.27 -3.96 -0.73
CA SER A 102 -11.64 -5.11 -0.08
C SER A 102 -10.28 -5.39 -0.73
N PRO A 103 -9.22 -5.58 0.05
CA PRO A 103 -7.95 -6.06 -0.48
C PRO A 103 -7.98 -7.56 -0.85
N GLY A 104 -9.11 -8.23 -0.58
CA GLY A 104 -9.21 -9.67 -0.62
C GLY A 104 -8.56 -10.33 0.60
N THR A 105 -8.58 -11.65 0.63
CA THR A 105 -7.95 -12.47 1.68
C THR A 105 -7.05 -13.53 1.06
N ILE A 106 -6.07 -13.97 1.82
CA ILE A 106 -5.13 -15.02 1.44
C ILE A 106 -5.11 -16.15 2.46
N THR A 107 -4.73 -17.34 2.03
CA THR A 107 -4.59 -18.53 2.87
C THR A 107 -3.28 -19.24 2.60
N GLY A 108 -2.88 -20.16 3.46
CA GLY A 108 -1.68 -20.96 3.27
C GLY A 108 -0.75 -20.97 4.48
N THR A 109 -1.25 -20.60 5.68
CA THR A 109 -0.51 -20.81 6.93
C THR A 109 -0.11 -22.27 7.05
N GLN A 110 1.18 -22.51 7.23
CA GLN A 110 1.75 -23.85 7.24
C GLN A 110 3.02 -23.94 8.08
N SER A 111 3.44 -25.16 8.38
CA SER A 111 4.72 -25.44 9.01
C SER A 111 5.56 -26.32 8.08
N ILE A 112 6.82 -25.96 7.90
CA ILE A 112 7.79 -26.70 7.08
C ILE A 112 9.05 -27.00 7.90
N CYS A 113 9.86 -27.94 7.45
CA CYS A 113 11.18 -28.15 8.03
C CYS A 113 12.17 -27.08 7.55
N PHE A 114 13.25 -26.88 8.29
CA PHE A 114 14.36 -26.02 7.91
C PHE A 114 14.84 -26.35 6.49
N ASN A 115 15.06 -25.31 5.69
CA ASN A 115 15.35 -25.40 4.26
C ASN A 115 14.29 -26.17 3.44
N GLY A 116 13.05 -26.21 3.93
CA GLY A 116 11.92 -26.76 3.18
C GLY A 116 11.33 -25.76 2.19
N GLN A 117 10.63 -26.29 1.20
CA GLN A 117 9.85 -25.47 0.28
C GLN A 117 8.40 -25.42 0.72
N PRO A 118 7.82 -24.22 0.95
CA PRO A 118 6.41 -24.08 1.22
C PRO A 118 5.53 -24.51 0.04
N THR A 119 4.30 -24.89 0.34
CA THR A 119 3.25 -24.99 -0.67
C THR A 119 2.74 -23.59 -1.04
N GLN A 120 1.98 -23.52 -2.09
CA GLN A 120 1.39 -22.28 -2.59
C GLN A 120 0.55 -21.56 -1.53
N LEU A 121 0.76 -20.25 -1.41
CA LEU A 121 -0.14 -19.33 -0.73
C LEU A 121 -1.23 -18.92 -1.72
N SER A 122 -2.48 -19.10 -1.34
CA SER A 122 -3.60 -19.02 -2.28
C SER A 122 -4.52 -17.84 -2.00
N ASN A 123 -5.09 -17.29 -3.06
CA ASN A 123 -6.16 -16.31 -2.99
C ASN A 123 -7.44 -16.99 -2.44
N ALA A 124 -7.95 -16.53 -1.31
CA ALA A 124 -9.23 -16.97 -0.77
C ALA A 124 -10.38 -16.10 -1.26
N THR A 125 -10.18 -14.76 -1.27
CA THR A 125 -11.09 -13.82 -1.88
C THR A 125 -10.34 -12.79 -2.71
N THR A 126 -10.91 -12.44 -3.86
CA THR A 126 -10.31 -11.45 -4.76
C THR A 126 -10.53 -10.03 -4.23
N ALA A 127 -9.57 -9.16 -4.45
CA ALA A 127 -9.72 -7.73 -4.15
C ALA A 127 -10.80 -7.11 -5.04
N SER A 128 -11.46 -6.07 -4.51
CA SER A 128 -12.48 -5.30 -5.22
C SER A 128 -12.30 -3.81 -5.02
N ALA A 129 -12.74 -3.04 -6.00
CA ALA A 129 -12.79 -1.58 -5.95
C ALA A 129 -14.20 -1.09 -6.26
N THR A 130 -14.61 0.03 -5.64
CA THR A 130 -15.92 0.65 -5.87
C THR A 130 -16.11 1.09 -7.31
N ASN A 131 -15.06 1.63 -7.93
CA ASN A 131 -15.14 2.09 -9.32
C ASN A 131 -14.87 0.94 -10.29
N ALA A 132 -15.86 0.60 -11.11
CA ALA A 132 -15.77 -0.49 -12.09
C ALA A 132 -14.71 -0.27 -13.19
N SER A 133 -14.23 0.97 -13.36
CA SER A 133 -13.14 1.30 -14.30
C SER A 133 -11.76 1.19 -13.67
N ALA A 134 -11.67 0.92 -12.37
CA ALA A 134 -10.40 0.69 -11.70
C ALA A 134 -9.84 -0.68 -12.06
N THR A 135 -8.53 -0.74 -12.28
CA THR A 135 -7.82 -1.98 -12.55
C THR A 135 -7.13 -2.48 -11.29
N ILE A 136 -7.43 -3.70 -10.86
CA ILE A 136 -6.81 -4.35 -9.71
C ILE A 136 -5.59 -5.16 -10.16
N SER A 137 -4.48 -4.95 -9.46
CA SER A 137 -3.27 -5.77 -9.56
C SER A 137 -2.74 -6.10 -8.16
N TYR A 138 -1.73 -6.96 -8.08
CA TYR A 138 -1.21 -7.47 -6.82
C TYR A 138 0.30 -7.36 -6.74
N GLN A 139 0.81 -7.34 -5.50
CA GLN A 139 2.23 -7.43 -5.20
C GLN A 139 2.42 -8.14 -3.85
N TRP A 140 3.17 -9.23 -3.84
CA TRP A 140 3.50 -9.94 -2.61
C TRP A 140 4.67 -9.31 -1.88
N GLN A 141 4.59 -9.37 -0.57
CA GLN A 141 5.62 -8.94 0.37
C GLN A 141 5.87 -10.00 1.41
N SER A 142 7.10 -10.05 1.91
CA SER A 142 7.51 -10.91 3.03
C SER A 142 8.18 -10.09 4.12
N SER A 143 8.17 -10.63 5.34
CA SER A 143 8.89 -10.07 6.48
C SER A 143 9.20 -11.19 7.48
N PRO A 144 10.32 -11.16 8.21
CA PRO A 144 10.54 -12.00 9.37
C PRO A 144 9.67 -11.57 10.57
N ASN A 145 9.08 -10.39 10.52
CA ASN A 145 8.26 -9.81 11.59
C ASN A 145 6.77 -10.00 11.33
N ALA A 146 6.05 -10.61 12.26
CA ALA A 146 4.61 -10.89 12.14
C ALA A 146 3.74 -9.65 11.90
N ASN A 147 4.16 -8.49 12.36
CA ASN A 147 3.42 -7.24 12.23
C ASN A 147 3.87 -6.35 11.06
N PHE A 148 4.83 -6.81 10.25
CA PHE A 148 5.42 -6.05 9.14
C PHE A 148 5.94 -4.66 9.55
N SER A 149 6.43 -4.51 10.79
CA SER A 149 6.95 -3.24 11.30
C SER A 149 8.36 -2.92 10.81
N ALA A 150 9.13 -3.93 10.42
CA ALA A 150 10.49 -3.82 9.92
C ALA A 150 10.80 -4.93 8.91
N ASP A 151 11.90 -4.80 8.18
CA ASP A 151 12.45 -5.80 7.26
C ASP A 151 11.45 -6.31 6.22
N VAL A 152 10.60 -5.38 5.73
CA VAL A 152 9.62 -5.68 4.70
C VAL A 152 10.30 -5.75 3.34
N THR A 153 10.20 -6.90 2.70
CA THR A 153 10.74 -7.13 1.37
C THR A 153 9.61 -7.24 0.35
N THR A 154 9.64 -6.42 -0.69
CA THR A 154 8.78 -6.59 -1.85
C THR A 154 9.35 -7.68 -2.75
N ILE A 155 8.57 -8.72 -3.00
CA ILE A 155 9.02 -9.89 -3.76
C ILE A 155 8.92 -9.59 -5.25
N VAL A 156 10.05 -9.37 -5.91
CA VAL A 156 10.11 -8.98 -7.33
C VAL A 156 9.41 -10.03 -8.20
N GLY A 157 8.50 -9.57 -9.06
CA GLY A 157 7.76 -10.42 -9.99
C GLY A 157 6.62 -11.24 -9.38
N ALA A 158 6.41 -11.19 -8.07
CA ALA A 158 5.28 -11.86 -7.42
C ALA A 158 4.01 -10.98 -7.49
N THR A 159 3.38 -10.97 -8.66
CA THR A 159 2.22 -10.11 -8.98
C THR A 159 0.93 -10.89 -9.24
N ASN A 160 0.95 -12.20 -9.11
CA ASN A 160 -0.24 -13.03 -9.26
C ASN A 160 -1.11 -13.03 -8.00
N GLN A 161 -2.34 -13.49 -8.12
CA GLN A 161 -3.25 -13.69 -6.99
C GLN A 161 -2.69 -14.71 -5.99
N ASP A 162 -2.07 -15.75 -6.49
CA ASP A 162 -1.40 -16.82 -5.75
C ASP A 162 0.11 -16.64 -5.80
N PHE A 163 0.81 -17.17 -4.80
CA PHE A 163 2.26 -17.10 -4.73
C PHE A 163 2.87 -18.36 -4.12
N THR A 164 3.90 -18.90 -4.72
CA THR A 164 4.68 -20.01 -4.14
C THR A 164 6.02 -19.47 -3.67
N PRO A 165 6.26 -19.42 -2.35
CA PRO A 165 7.55 -19.00 -1.80
C PRO A 165 8.67 -19.95 -2.23
N GLY A 166 9.90 -19.45 -2.24
CA GLY A 166 11.09 -20.27 -2.36
C GLY A 166 11.39 -21.05 -1.08
N ILE A 167 12.53 -21.71 -1.04
CA ILE A 167 13.04 -22.42 0.14
C ILE A 167 13.23 -21.41 1.28
N LEU A 168 12.76 -21.77 2.49
CA LEU A 168 12.88 -20.94 3.69
C LEU A 168 13.77 -21.61 4.73
N SER A 169 14.65 -20.81 5.32
CA SER A 169 15.50 -21.19 6.46
C SER A 169 15.03 -20.63 7.79
N GLU A 170 14.04 -19.74 7.78
CA GLU A 170 13.47 -19.09 8.96
C GLU A 170 11.98 -18.84 8.79
N THR A 171 11.26 -18.74 9.90
CA THR A 171 9.84 -18.39 9.89
C THR A 171 9.64 -17.06 9.20
N THR A 172 8.77 -17.04 8.20
CA THR A 172 8.52 -15.89 7.34
C THR A 172 7.03 -15.63 7.24
N TYR A 173 6.67 -14.37 7.32
CA TYR A 173 5.31 -13.88 7.17
C TYR A 173 5.13 -13.28 5.78
N PHE A 174 3.97 -13.50 5.20
CA PHE A 174 3.63 -13.03 3.86
C PHE A 174 2.31 -12.25 3.90
N ARG A 175 2.24 -11.20 3.11
CA ARG A 175 1.01 -10.47 2.80
C ARG A 175 0.98 -10.10 1.34
N ARG A 176 -0.20 -9.81 0.83
CA ARG A 176 -0.37 -9.34 -0.53
C ARG A 176 -0.92 -7.90 -0.50
N LEU A 177 -0.32 -7.02 -1.27
CA LEU A 177 -0.89 -5.72 -1.58
C LEU A 177 -1.91 -5.90 -2.71
N ALA A 178 -3.08 -5.31 -2.54
CA ALA A 178 -3.99 -5.00 -3.63
C ALA A 178 -3.71 -3.56 -4.09
N LEU A 179 -3.47 -3.38 -5.37
CA LEU A 179 -3.25 -2.08 -6.01
C LEU A 179 -4.43 -1.80 -6.93
N SER A 180 -5.11 -0.68 -6.71
CA SER A 180 -6.18 -0.19 -7.58
C SER A 180 -5.65 0.99 -8.38
N GLU A 181 -5.66 0.88 -9.70
CA GLU A 181 -5.30 1.99 -10.59
C GLU A 181 -6.55 2.55 -11.26
N LEU A 182 -6.76 3.85 -11.08
CA LEU A 182 -7.83 4.63 -11.71
C LEU A 182 -7.26 5.97 -12.15
N ASN A 183 -7.43 6.34 -13.43
CA ASN A 183 -6.93 7.60 -14.01
C ASN A 183 -5.44 7.86 -13.73
N LEU A 184 -4.59 6.82 -13.76
CA LEU A 184 -3.15 6.83 -13.43
C LEU A 184 -2.83 7.07 -11.94
N LYS A 185 -3.83 7.14 -11.07
CA LYS A 185 -3.66 7.16 -9.62
C LYS A 185 -3.74 5.74 -9.08
N THR A 186 -2.66 5.28 -8.44
CA THR A 186 -2.61 3.98 -7.78
C THR A 186 -2.83 4.14 -6.28
N CYS A 187 -3.80 3.41 -5.76
CA CYS A 187 -4.08 3.27 -4.33
C CYS A 187 -3.75 1.86 -3.88
N THR A 188 -3.37 1.68 -2.62
CA THR A 188 -2.95 0.38 -2.09
C THR A 188 -3.71 0.02 -0.82
N SER A 189 -3.99 -1.26 -0.66
CA SER A 189 -4.51 -1.85 0.58
C SER A 189 -3.84 -3.21 0.80
N THR A 190 -3.78 -3.67 2.05
CA THR A 190 -3.09 -4.92 2.40
C THR A 190 -4.07 -5.99 2.83
N THR A 191 -3.80 -7.25 2.44
CA THR A 191 -4.52 -8.41 2.99
C THR A 191 -4.12 -8.65 4.46
N ASP A 192 -4.78 -9.59 5.09
CA ASP A 192 -4.29 -10.31 6.27
C ASP A 192 -2.91 -10.95 6.00
N ILE A 193 -2.28 -11.45 7.07
CA ILE A 193 -0.94 -12.02 7.03
C ILE A 193 -1.05 -13.53 7.14
N VAL A 194 -0.28 -14.25 6.34
CA VAL A 194 -0.08 -15.69 6.46
C VAL A 194 1.32 -16.00 6.99
N GLU A 195 1.42 -16.95 7.90
CA GLU A 195 2.67 -17.43 8.48
C GLU A 195 3.10 -18.73 7.81
N VAL A 196 4.37 -18.77 7.40
CA VAL A 196 5.07 -20.02 7.08
C VAL A 196 6.09 -20.26 8.18
N GLN A 197 5.72 -21.10 9.13
CA GLN A 197 6.58 -21.46 10.23
C GLN A 197 7.66 -22.44 9.78
N VAL A 198 8.91 -22.08 9.99
CA VAL A 198 10.04 -23.00 9.81
C VAL A 198 10.34 -23.65 11.17
N LYS A 199 10.15 -24.95 11.24
CA LYS A 199 10.58 -25.74 12.39
C LYS A 199 12.03 -26.10 12.20
N ASP A 200 12.81 -25.87 13.23
CA ASP A 200 14.18 -26.38 13.26
C ASP A 200 14.16 -27.85 12.89
N GLY A 201 15.02 -28.23 11.97
CA GLY A 201 15.26 -29.64 11.73
C GLY A 201 15.67 -30.31 13.05
N PRO A 202 15.57 -31.61 13.14
CA PRO A 202 16.09 -32.31 14.30
C PRO A 202 17.61 -32.03 14.35
N GLY A 203 17.93 -30.84 14.89
CA GLY A 203 19.29 -30.50 15.24
C GLY A 203 19.74 -31.46 16.31
N GLY A 204 20.87 -32.05 16.13
CA GLY A 204 21.49 -32.91 17.13
C GLY A 204 22.85 -33.34 16.65
N THR A 205 23.77 -33.44 17.56
CA THR A 205 25.08 -34.00 17.27
C THR A 205 25.03 -35.48 17.52
N LEU A 206 25.31 -36.30 16.51
CA LEU A 206 25.49 -37.73 16.68
C LEU A 206 26.81 -37.98 17.44
N LEU A 207 26.72 -38.59 18.57
CA LEU A 207 27.88 -38.99 19.34
C LEU A 207 28.07 -40.50 19.21
N VAL A 208 29.29 -40.91 18.94
CA VAL A 208 29.72 -42.31 18.99
C VAL A 208 30.59 -42.47 20.22
N ASN A 209 30.18 -43.35 21.15
CA ASN A 209 30.85 -43.51 22.44
C ASN A 209 31.10 -42.16 23.16
N THR A 210 30.06 -41.29 23.20
CA THR A 210 30.08 -39.94 23.78
C THR A 210 31.00 -38.92 23.05
N GLN A 211 31.57 -39.25 21.91
CA GLN A 211 32.46 -38.39 21.13
C GLN A 211 31.79 -37.97 19.81
N ASN A 212 31.97 -36.72 19.43
CA ASN A 212 31.55 -36.22 18.12
C ASN A 212 32.64 -36.54 17.10
N VAL A 213 32.48 -37.66 16.39
CA VAL A 213 33.45 -38.14 15.38
C VAL A 213 32.75 -38.58 14.11
N ASN A 214 33.40 -38.38 12.99
CA ASN A 214 32.87 -38.78 11.66
C ASN A 214 33.11 -40.26 11.36
N SER A 215 34.02 -40.91 12.06
CA SER A 215 34.31 -42.32 11.93
C SER A 215 34.95 -42.88 13.19
N ILE A 216 34.72 -44.13 13.45
CA ILE A 216 35.36 -44.87 14.54
C ILE A 216 35.80 -46.24 14.02
N THR A 217 36.97 -46.69 14.46
CA THR A 217 37.47 -48.03 14.19
C THR A 217 37.17 -48.91 15.44
N LEU A 218 36.51 -50.02 15.24
CA LEU A 218 36.13 -50.96 16.26
C LEU A 218 36.87 -52.28 16.03
N CYS A 219 37.28 -52.89 17.12
CA CYS A 219 37.71 -54.30 17.12
C CYS A 219 36.51 -55.24 17.07
N HIS A 220 36.73 -56.47 16.58
CA HIS A 220 35.63 -57.44 16.53
C HIS A 220 35.09 -57.73 17.94
N GLY A 221 33.76 -57.55 18.11
CA GLY A 221 33.06 -57.75 19.36
C GLY A 221 32.98 -56.54 20.27
N GLU A 222 33.54 -55.38 19.90
CA GLU A 222 33.34 -54.14 20.65
C GLU A 222 31.93 -53.61 20.47
N ALA A 223 31.30 -53.17 21.59
CA ALA A 223 30.02 -52.48 21.59
C ALA A 223 30.23 -50.99 21.27
N VAL A 224 29.36 -50.46 20.44
CA VAL A 224 29.30 -49.01 20.17
C VAL A 224 28.03 -48.42 20.72
N ASN A 225 28.14 -47.32 21.45
CA ASN A 225 27.00 -46.53 21.89
C ASN A 225 26.79 -45.37 20.96
N LEU A 226 25.63 -45.33 20.31
CA LEU A 226 25.19 -44.19 19.50
C LEU A 226 24.21 -43.38 20.31
N SER A 227 24.46 -42.09 20.41
CA SER A 227 23.54 -41.13 21.04
C SER A 227 23.46 -39.85 20.26
N VAL A 228 22.36 -39.13 20.38
CA VAL A 228 22.18 -37.84 19.78
C VAL A 228 21.93 -36.81 20.87
N THR A 229 22.70 -35.74 20.87
CA THR A 229 22.58 -34.63 21.83
C THR A 229 22.15 -33.33 21.15
N GLY A 230 21.64 -32.39 21.92
CA GLY A 230 21.26 -31.05 21.37
C GLY A 230 19.96 -31.04 20.57
N ILE A 231 19.07 -32.02 20.79
CA ILE A 231 17.77 -32.07 20.15
C ILE A 231 16.79 -31.24 20.94
N ALA A 232 16.25 -30.19 20.35
CA ALA A 232 15.12 -29.49 20.92
C ALA A 232 13.87 -30.37 20.79
N ASP A 233 13.13 -30.54 21.90
CA ASP A 233 11.87 -31.30 21.97
C ASP A 233 11.97 -32.77 21.52
N ALA A 234 12.70 -33.56 22.32
CA ALA A 234 12.93 -34.98 22.04
C ALA A 234 11.71 -35.90 22.26
N ALA A 235 10.61 -35.40 22.85
CA ALA A 235 9.51 -36.24 23.32
C ALA A 235 8.74 -37.01 22.24
N ASN A 236 8.81 -36.55 20.97
CA ASN A 236 8.08 -37.13 19.83
C ASN A 236 9.00 -37.48 18.64
N LYS A 237 10.29 -37.67 18.83
CA LYS A 237 11.24 -37.96 17.76
C LYS A 237 11.70 -39.40 17.85
N SER A 238 11.64 -40.12 16.71
CA SER A 238 12.23 -41.43 16.53
C SER A 238 13.51 -41.30 15.67
N PHE A 239 14.50 -42.12 16.02
CA PHE A 239 15.78 -42.18 15.29
C PHE A 239 15.95 -43.56 14.67
N GLU A 240 16.31 -43.58 13.38
CA GLU A 240 16.65 -44.82 12.71
C GLU A 240 18.15 -44.80 12.40
N TYR A 241 18.86 -45.79 12.90
CA TYR A 241 20.26 -46.03 12.59
C TYR A 241 20.35 -47.04 11.46
N ARG A 242 20.93 -46.68 10.34
CA ARG A 242 21.13 -47.59 9.21
C ARG A 242 22.62 -48.00 9.11
N ARG A 243 22.85 -49.27 8.96
CA ARG A 243 24.16 -49.80 8.64
C ARG A 243 24.36 -49.69 7.11
N GLY A 244 25.40 -48.99 6.69
CA GLY A 244 25.81 -48.90 5.28
C GLY A 244 26.61 -50.11 4.84
#